data_77d72c6ee31eb842282f809f1f89ee79
#
_entry.id   77d72c6ee31eb842282f809f1f89ee79
#
_cell.length_a   1.000
_cell.length_b   1.000
_cell.length_c   1.000
_cell.angle_alpha   90.00
_cell.angle_beta   90.00
_cell.angle_gamma   90.00
#
_symmetry.space_group_name_H-M   'P 1'
#
loop_
_entity.id
_entity.type
_entity.pdbx_description
1 polymer ?
#
loop_
_entity_poly.entity_id
_entity_poly.type
_entity_poly.pdbx_seq_one_letter_code
_entity_poly.pdbx_strand_id
1 'polypeptide(L)'
;MEIRLAHPNEVERIVAILDQAKAFLAASGSDQWQGENGYPNADDVIEDILSGQGYVALLEDQIVAYAAVIDSGDPAYEKIYDGKWAHNNPRYVVFHRIAVASDFSGQQIAQTFLQGLIEGHSGRDFRCDTHEKNTIMQHILEKLGYVYCGKVPIDGERLAYQKIKSKNERALFQNIGDHYETD
;
A
#
# COMPACT_ATOMS: atom_id res chain seq x y z
N MET A 1 5.87 5.63 15.04
CA MET A 1 4.67 5.22 14.28
C MET A 1 4.50 3.72 14.48
N GLU A 2 3.39 3.31 15.03
CA GLU A 2 3.00 1.90 15.15
C GLU A 2 2.33 1.44 13.85
N ILE A 3 2.59 0.19 13.42
CA ILE A 3 1.96 -0.42 12.25
C ILE A 3 1.40 -1.77 12.68
N ARG A 4 0.11 -2.00 12.45
CA ARG A 4 -0.58 -3.23 12.82
C ARG A 4 -1.76 -3.55 11.93
N LEU A 5 -2.32 -4.74 12.06
CA LEU A 5 -3.60 -5.09 11.47
C LEU A 5 -4.71 -4.15 11.98
N ALA A 6 -5.60 -3.80 11.08
CA ALA A 6 -6.82 -3.05 11.40
C ALA A 6 -7.82 -3.94 12.14
N HIS A 7 -8.63 -3.32 13.02
CA HIS A 7 -9.68 -3.99 13.77
C HIS A 7 -11.08 -3.63 13.21
N PRO A 8 -12.09 -4.51 13.37
CA PRO A 8 -13.44 -4.27 12.85
C PRO A 8 -14.11 -2.99 13.34
N ASN A 9 -13.79 -2.53 14.54
CA ASN A 9 -14.33 -1.28 15.11
C ASN A 9 -13.66 0.00 14.56
N GLU A 10 -12.70 -0.13 13.66
CA GLU A 10 -11.94 0.97 13.05
C GLU A 10 -12.42 1.32 11.63
N VAL A 11 -13.36 0.56 11.08
CA VAL A 11 -13.87 0.71 9.70
C VAL A 11 -14.31 2.16 9.42
N GLU A 12 -15.06 2.78 10.32
CA GLU A 12 -15.56 4.15 10.14
C GLU A 12 -14.39 5.15 9.99
N ARG A 13 -13.35 5.03 10.82
CA ARG A 13 -12.17 5.88 10.75
C ARG A 13 -11.38 5.65 9.45
N ILE A 14 -11.23 4.39 9.03
CA ILE A 14 -10.52 4.04 7.79
C ILE A 14 -11.27 4.58 6.58
N VAL A 15 -12.59 4.41 6.53
CA VAL A 15 -13.44 4.96 5.44
C VAL A 15 -13.32 6.48 5.36
N ALA A 16 -13.32 7.18 6.49
CA ALA A 16 -13.12 8.63 6.50
C ALA A 16 -11.76 9.04 5.89
N ILE A 17 -10.68 8.28 6.13
CA ILE A 17 -9.37 8.52 5.51
C ILE A 17 -9.42 8.26 4.00
N LEU A 18 -10.08 7.17 3.57
CA LEU A 18 -10.25 6.84 2.15
C LEU A 18 -11.06 7.91 1.42
N ASP A 19 -12.11 8.43 2.03
CA ASP A 19 -12.94 9.50 1.45
C ASP A 19 -12.16 10.82 1.30
N GLN A 20 -11.29 11.15 2.25
CA GLN A 20 -10.37 12.29 2.11
C GLN A 20 -9.41 12.08 0.92
N ALA A 21 -8.88 10.87 0.75
CA ALA A 21 -8.01 10.55 -0.37
C ALA A 21 -8.75 10.61 -1.72
N LYS A 22 -10.00 10.11 -1.80
CA LYS A 22 -10.86 10.26 -2.99
C LYS A 22 -11.06 11.73 -3.36
N ALA A 23 -11.40 12.55 -2.38
CA ALA A 23 -11.62 14.00 -2.59
C ALA A 23 -10.34 14.68 -3.12
N PHE A 24 -9.18 14.32 -2.58
CA PHE A 24 -7.89 14.83 -3.03
C PHE A 24 -7.59 14.42 -4.49
N LEU A 25 -7.81 13.15 -4.84
CA LEU A 25 -7.63 12.64 -6.20
C LEU A 25 -8.56 13.35 -7.19
N ALA A 26 -9.84 13.51 -6.86
CA ALA A 26 -10.79 14.25 -7.68
C ALA A 26 -10.36 15.70 -7.92
N ALA A 27 -9.90 16.38 -6.88
CA ALA A 27 -9.42 17.77 -6.97
C ALA A 27 -8.15 17.90 -7.85
N SER A 28 -7.34 16.85 -7.93
CA SER A 28 -6.18 16.79 -8.82
C SER A 28 -6.51 16.39 -10.26
N GLY A 29 -7.79 16.16 -10.57
CA GLY A 29 -8.27 15.76 -11.89
C GLY A 29 -8.00 14.29 -12.21
N SER A 30 -7.72 13.44 -11.20
CA SER A 30 -7.62 12.00 -11.36
C SER A 30 -9.00 11.36 -11.31
N ASP A 31 -9.25 10.37 -12.16
CA ASP A 31 -10.46 9.54 -12.13
C ASP A 31 -10.29 8.30 -11.23
N GLN A 32 -9.11 8.12 -10.63
CA GLN A 32 -8.85 7.03 -9.68
C GLN A 32 -9.84 7.11 -8.50
N TRP A 33 -10.54 6.00 -8.22
CA TRP A 33 -11.53 5.89 -7.16
C TRP A 33 -12.79 6.78 -7.31
N GLN A 34 -13.06 7.24 -8.53
CA GLN A 34 -14.21 8.10 -8.83
C GLN A 34 -15.37 7.34 -9.51
N GLY A 35 -15.31 6.00 -9.53
CA GLY A 35 -16.36 5.17 -10.12
C GLY A 35 -17.67 5.18 -9.33
N GLU A 36 -18.79 4.88 -10.01
CA GLU A 36 -20.14 4.87 -9.44
C GLU A 36 -20.35 3.82 -8.35
N ASN A 37 -19.50 2.77 -8.31
CA ASN A 37 -19.52 1.74 -7.27
C ASN A 37 -19.02 2.22 -5.90
N GLY A 38 -18.51 3.46 -5.82
CA GLY A 38 -18.02 4.06 -4.58
C GLY A 38 -16.72 3.47 -4.04
N TYR A 39 -16.02 2.64 -4.83
CA TYR A 39 -14.74 2.02 -4.44
C TYR A 39 -13.65 3.07 -4.17
N PRO A 40 -12.78 2.85 -3.16
CA PRO A 40 -12.94 1.92 -2.04
C PRO A 40 -14.01 2.39 -1.06
N ASN A 41 -14.73 1.46 -0.44
CA ASN A 41 -15.84 1.74 0.48
C ASN A 41 -15.75 0.87 1.76
N ALA A 42 -16.77 0.93 2.60
CA ALA A 42 -16.79 0.19 3.86
C ALA A 42 -16.73 -1.33 3.67
N ASP A 43 -17.38 -1.87 2.65
CA ASP A 43 -17.40 -3.32 2.37
C ASP A 43 -16.00 -3.80 1.99
N ASP A 44 -15.26 -3.03 1.18
CA ASP A 44 -13.87 -3.33 0.82
C ASP A 44 -12.97 -3.37 2.07
N VAL A 45 -13.13 -2.41 2.98
CA VAL A 45 -12.37 -2.35 4.24
C VAL A 45 -12.71 -3.51 5.17
N ILE A 46 -13.99 -3.88 5.27
CA ILE A 46 -14.43 -5.02 6.07
C ILE A 46 -13.84 -6.32 5.52
N GLU A 47 -13.85 -6.50 4.20
CA GLU A 47 -13.25 -7.68 3.55
C GLU A 47 -11.74 -7.75 3.82
N ASP A 48 -11.01 -6.65 3.68
CA ASP A 48 -9.58 -6.58 4.00
C ASP A 48 -9.30 -6.98 5.47
N ILE A 49 -10.10 -6.48 6.40
CA ILE A 49 -9.93 -6.77 7.83
C ILE A 49 -10.21 -8.25 8.12
N LEU A 50 -11.31 -8.79 7.60
CA LEU A 50 -11.69 -10.19 7.80
C LEU A 50 -10.68 -11.17 7.18
N SER A 51 -10.04 -10.75 6.09
CA SER A 51 -8.99 -11.53 5.41
C SER A 51 -7.60 -11.33 6.02
N GLY A 52 -7.45 -10.50 7.07
CA GLY A 52 -6.15 -10.19 7.68
C GLY A 52 -5.22 -9.40 6.76
N GLN A 53 -5.76 -8.63 5.84
CA GLN A 53 -5.04 -7.87 4.80
C GLN A 53 -5.05 -6.36 5.05
N GLY A 54 -5.97 -5.85 5.89
CA GLY A 54 -6.06 -4.43 6.22
C GLY A 54 -5.03 -4.02 7.29
N TYR A 55 -4.18 -3.04 7.00
CA TYR A 55 -3.18 -2.50 7.92
C TYR A 55 -3.39 -1.02 8.17
N VAL A 56 -3.13 -0.60 9.39
CA VAL A 56 -3.17 0.82 9.80
C VAL A 56 -1.83 1.26 10.35
N ALA A 57 -1.54 2.55 10.19
CA ALA A 57 -0.48 3.24 10.90
C ALA A 57 -1.07 4.16 11.95
N LEU A 58 -0.48 4.17 13.15
CA LEU A 58 -0.89 5.02 14.27
C LEU A 58 0.22 5.98 14.68
N LEU A 59 -0.17 7.20 15.00
CA LEU A 59 0.62 8.19 15.73
C LEU A 59 -0.17 8.60 16.97
N GLU A 60 0.45 8.47 18.16
CA GLU A 60 -0.20 8.84 19.44
C GLU A 60 -1.61 8.24 19.57
N ASP A 61 -1.73 6.93 19.27
CA ASP A 61 -2.98 6.15 19.27
C ASP A 61 -4.05 6.58 18.24
N GLN A 62 -3.73 7.52 17.37
CA GLN A 62 -4.61 7.96 16.28
C GLN A 62 -4.25 7.25 14.97
N ILE A 63 -5.24 6.66 14.30
CA ILE A 63 -5.08 6.10 12.96
C ILE A 63 -4.87 7.24 11.96
N VAL A 64 -3.72 7.23 11.30
CA VAL A 64 -3.29 8.26 10.34
C VAL A 64 -3.13 7.75 8.92
N ALA A 65 -3.04 6.43 8.71
CA ALA A 65 -2.94 5.83 7.38
C ALA A 65 -3.55 4.43 7.33
N TYR A 66 -3.91 4.01 6.12
CA TYR A 66 -4.44 2.69 5.81
C TYR A 66 -3.82 2.15 4.52
N ALA A 67 -3.66 0.83 4.43
CA ALA A 67 -3.35 0.10 3.21
C ALA A 67 -3.86 -1.34 3.30
N ALA A 68 -4.27 -1.91 2.15
CA ALA A 68 -4.48 -3.34 2.01
C ALA A 68 -3.19 -4.00 1.50
N VAL A 69 -2.79 -5.11 2.14
CA VAL A 69 -1.59 -5.91 1.83
C VAL A 69 -2.04 -7.30 1.40
N ILE A 70 -1.90 -7.62 0.13
CA ILE A 70 -2.47 -8.82 -0.48
C ILE A 70 -1.34 -9.77 -0.90
N ASP A 71 -1.20 -10.90 -0.19
CA ASP A 71 -0.15 -11.90 -0.42
C ASP A 71 -0.42 -12.82 -1.61
N SER A 72 -1.67 -12.95 -2.01
CA SER A 72 -2.10 -13.81 -3.11
C SER A 72 -1.81 -13.21 -4.49
N GLY A 73 -1.29 -11.98 -4.54
CA GLY A 73 -1.19 -11.22 -5.77
C GLY A 73 -2.55 -10.71 -6.26
N ASP A 74 -2.55 -10.13 -7.46
CA ASP A 74 -3.76 -9.62 -8.12
C ASP A 74 -3.80 -10.14 -9.56
N PRO A 75 -4.88 -10.83 -10.00
CA PRO A 75 -5.00 -11.34 -11.37
C PRO A 75 -4.87 -10.26 -12.46
N ALA A 76 -5.21 -9.00 -12.17
CA ALA A 76 -5.03 -7.91 -13.10
C ALA A 76 -3.55 -7.61 -13.41
N TYR A 77 -2.66 -7.92 -12.49
CA TYR A 77 -1.22 -7.74 -12.66
C TYR A 77 -0.58 -8.75 -13.63
N GLU A 78 -1.24 -9.87 -13.88
CA GLU A 78 -0.82 -10.82 -14.93
C GLU A 78 -1.01 -10.25 -16.34
N LYS A 79 -1.88 -9.25 -16.49
CA LYS A 79 -2.21 -8.59 -17.77
C LYS A 79 -1.36 -7.35 -18.03
N ILE A 80 -0.14 -7.28 -17.48
CA ILE A 80 0.77 -6.15 -17.74
C ILE A 80 1.03 -5.97 -19.23
N TYR A 81 1.02 -4.74 -19.70
CA TYR A 81 1.28 -4.35 -21.09
C TYR A 81 2.12 -3.06 -21.13
N ASP A 82 2.57 -2.65 -22.32
CA ASP A 82 3.53 -1.55 -22.51
C ASP A 82 4.77 -1.67 -21.62
N GLY A 83 5.17 -2.90 -21.35
CA GLY A 83 6.29 -3.25 -20.48
C GLY A 83 6.17 -4.69 -19.95
N LYS A 84 6.93 -4.97 -18.90
CA LYS A 84 6.93 -6.27 -18.22
C LYS A 84 7.45 -6.15 -16.80
N TRP A 85 7.06 -7.05 -15.92
CA TRP A 85 7.66 -7.13 -14.59
C TRP A 85 9.16 -7.36 -14.70
N ALA A 86 9.95 -6.62 -13.92
CA ALA A 86 11.41 -6.78 -13.88
C ALA A 86 11.81 -8.18 -13.38
N HIS A 87 11.01 -8.74 -12.48
CA HIS A 87 11.14 -10.11 -11.99
C HIS A 87 9.79 -10.81 -12.07
N ASN A 88 9.75 -11.95 -12.77
CA ASN A 88 8.53 -12.74 -12.95
C ASN A 88 8.43 -13.81 -11.85
N ASN A 89 8.27 -13.39 -10.60
CA ASN A 89 8.08 -14.29 -9.48
C ASN A 89 6.62 -14.77 -9.41
N PRO A 90 6.36 -16.06 -9.12
CA PRO A 90 5.00 -16.59 -9.00
C PRO A 90 4.29 -16.13 -7.72
N ARG A 91 5.02 -15.62 -6.73
CA ARG A 91 4.49 -15.07 -5.48
C ARG A 91 4.98 -13.65 -5.30
N TYR A 92 4.05 -12.74 -5.12
CA TYR A 92 4.30 -11.33 -4.89
C TYR A 92 3.20 -10.74 -4.00
N VAL A 93 3.56 -9.68 -3.32
CA VAL A 93 2.69 -8.92 -2.43
C VAL A 93 2.22 -7.68 -3.16
N VAL A 94 0.94 -7.37 -3.10
CA VAL A 94 0.37 -6.17 -3.69
C VAL A 94 -0.09 -5.23 -2.60
N PHE A 95 0.22 -3.94 -2.73
CA PHE A 95 -0.34 -2.90 -1.89
C PHE A 95 -1.45 -2.17 -2.65
N HIS A 96 -2.64 -2.21 -2.07
CA HIS A 96 -3.81 -1.49 -2.56
C HIS A 96 -4.36 -0.51 -1.53
N ARG A 97 -5.19 0.43 -1.98
CA ARG A 97 -5.96 1.33 -1.11
C ARG A 97 -5.10 2.13 -0.13
N ILE A 98 -3.90 2.54 -0.56
CA ILE A 98 -2.98 3.32 0.26
C ILE A 98 -3.56 4.74 0.45
N ALA A 99 -3.81 5.13 1.68
CA ALA A 99 -4.32 6.46 2.01
C ALA A 99 -3.74 6.98 3.33
N VAL A 100 -3.58 8.30 3.41
CA VAL A 100 -3.13 9.03 4.61
C VAL A 100 -4.16 10.09 4.95
N ALA A 101 -4.47 10.25 6.22
CA ALA A 101 -5.37 11.28 6.70
C ALA A 101 -4.84 12.68 6.31
N SER A 102 -5.73 13.54 5.84
CA SER A 102 -5.37 14.86 5.27
C SER A 102 -4.56 15.74 6.21
N ASP A 103 -4.85 15.69 7.52
CA ASP A 103 -4.14 16.46 8.56
C ASP A 103 -2.67 16.06 8.71
N PHE A 104 -2.28 14.90 8.19
CA PHE A 104 -0.93 14.37 8.21
C PHE A 104 -0.25 14.38 6.83
N SER A 105 -0.86 15.06 5.86
CA SER A 105 -0.30 15.22 4.51
C SER A 105 1.06 15.95 4.56
N GLY A 106 1.99 15.54 3.69
CA GLY A 106 3.32 16.16 3.59
C GLY A 106 4.32 15.75 4.69
N GLN A 107 3.91 14.96 5.68
CA GLN A 107 4.77 14.52 6.80
C GLN A 107 5.49 13.19 6.56
N GLN A 108 5.61 12.76 5.30
CA GLN A 108 6.24 11.48 4.89
C GLN A 108 5.57 10.22 5.47
N ILE A 109 4.34 10.33 5.97
CA ILE A 109 3.60 9.22 6.59
C ILE A 109 3.46 8.05 5.62
N ALA A 110 3.02 8.30 4.38
CA ALA A 110 2.85 7.25 3.37
C ALA A 110 4.16 6.50 3.10
N GLN A 111 5.27 7.22 2.94
CA GLN A 111 6.59 6.62 2.70
C GLN A 111 7.03 5.77 3.88
N THR A 112 6.93 6.28 5.11
CA THR A 112 7.32 5.56 6.34
C THR A 112 6.43 4.35 6.57
N PHE A 113 5.12 4.48 6.32
CA PHE A 113 4.16 3.39 6.45
C PHE A 113 4.46 2.25 5.48
N LEU A 114 4.60 2.55 4.18
CA LEU A 114 4.93 1.55 3.16
C LEU A 114 6.30 0.90 3.42
N GLN A 115 7.30 1.67 3.84
CA GLN A 115 8.60 1.13 4.21
C GLN A 115 8.46 0.13 5.36
N GLY A 116 7.71 0.45 6.41
CA GLY A 116 7.48 -0.44 7.54
C GLY A 116 6.71 -1.71 7.16
N LEU A 117 5.71 -1.61 6.27
CA LEU A 117 5.01 -2.78 5.73
C LEU A 117 5.96 -3.70 4.95
N ILE A 118 6.82 -3.13 4.08
CA ILE A 118 7.82 -3.90 3.32
C ILE A 118 8.79 -4.59 4.27
N GLU A 119 9.29 -3.88 5.26
CA GLU A 119 10.27 -4.41 6.22
C GLU A 119 9.68 -5.51 7.08
N GLY A 120 8.48 -5.32 7.61
CA GLY A 120 7.79 -6.28 8.48
C GLY A 120 7.26 -7.51 7.75
N HIS A 121 7.12 -7.47 6.42
CA HIS A 121 6.57 -8.56 5.63
C HIS A 121 7.64 -9.58 5.23
N SER A 122 7.31 -10.88 5.27
CA SER A 122 8.24 -11.96 4.88
C SER A 122 8.45 -12.07 3.36
N GLY A 123 7.53 -11.52 2.55
CA GLY A 123 7.61 -11.48 1.10
C GLY A 123 8.82 -10.69 0.60
N ARG A 124 9.16 -10.89 -0.66
CA ARG A 124 10.34 -10.26 -1.30
C ARG A 124 10.04 -9.48 -2.57
N ASP A 125 8.97 -9.81 -3.26
CA ASP A 125 8.49 -9.15 -4.47
C ASP A 125 7.25 -8.32 -4.08
N PHE A 126 7.36 -7.01 -4.16
CA PHE A 126 6.28 -6.08 -3.83
C PHE A 126 5.87 -5.34 -5.09
N ARG A 127 4.58 -5.33 -5.37
CA ARG A 127 4.01 -4.65 -6.54
C ARG A 127 2.95 -3.65 -6.10
N CYS A 128 2.86 -2.57 -6.85
CA CYS A 128 1.89 -1.51 -6.61
C CYS A 128 1.54 -0.86 -7.94
N ASP A 129 0.35 -0.30 -8.04
CA ASP A 129 -0.08 0.50 -9.16
C ASP A 129 -0.57 1.88 -8.71
N THR A 130 -0.53 2.83 -9.62
CA THR A 130 -1.09 4.17 -9.38
C THR A 130 -1.50 4.83 -10.69
N HIS A 131 -2.41 5.78 -10.59
CA HIS A 131 -2.83 6.58 -11.75
C HIS A 131 -1.71 7.52 -12.21
N GLU A 132 -1.63 7.79 -13.53
CA GLU A 132 -0.61 8.67 -14.12
C GLU A 132 -0.61 10.08 -13.52
N LYS A 133 -1.76 10.59 -13.09
CA LYS A 133 -1.89 11.91 -12.46
C LYS A 133 -1.53 11.92 -10.97
N ASN A 134 -1.39 10.75 -10.34
CA ASN A 134 -0.97 10.65 -8.94
C ASN A 134 0.56 10.71 -8.81
N THR A 135 1.13 11.85 -9.15
CA THR A 135 2.59 12.07 -9.15
C THR A 135 3.19 11.95 -7.75
N ILE A 136 2.42 12.22 -6.71
CA ILE A 136 2.87 12.07 -5.32
C ILE A 136 3.15 10.59 -5.02
N MET A 137 2.23 9.68 -5.37
CA MET A 137 2.44 8.24 -5.15
C MET A 137 3.58 7.70 -6.01
N GLN A 138 3.69 8.12 -7.28
CA GLN A 138 4.82 7.75 -8.14
C GLN A 138 6.16 8.10 -7.47
N HIS A 139 6.29 9.33 -6.97
CA HIS A 139 7.50 9.79 -6.30
C HIS A 139 7.79 9.00 -4.99
N ILE A 140 6.77 8.66 -4.22
CA ILE A 140 6.91 7.82 -3.02
C ILE A 140 7.44 6.43 -3.40
N LEU A 141 6.84 5.79 -4.42
CA LEU A 141 7.26 4.48 -4.88
C LEU A 141 8.71 4.48 -5.37
N GLU A 142 9.10 5.48 -6.17
CA GLU A 142 10.48 5.64 -6.63
C GLU A 142 11.47 5.83 -5.46
N LYS A 143 11.14 6.65 -4.46
CA LYS A 143 11.96 6.81 -3.25
C LYS A 143 12.11 5.52 -2.44
N LEU A 144 11.10 4.68 -2.44
CA LEU A 144 11.14 3.37 -1.79
C LEU A 144 11.90 2.31 -2.60
N GLY A 145 12.41 2.67 -3.79
CA GLY A 145 13.17 1.79 -4.67
C GLY A 145 12.32 0.88 -5.53
N TYR A 146 11.05 1.22 -5.75
CA TYR A 146 10.25 0.61 -6.81
C TYR A 146 10.73 1.07 -8.17
N VAL A 147 10.67 0.19 -9.16
CA VAL A 147 10.93 0.50 -10.55
C VAL A 147 9.66 0.42 -11.37
N TYR A 148 9.48 1.34 -12.30
CA TYR A 148 8.39 1.30 -13.27
C TYR A 148 8.54 0.10 -14.19
N CYS A 149 7.47 -0.66 -14.41
CA CYS A 149 7.48 -1.91 -15.16
C CYS A 149 6.58 -1.90 -16.40
N GLY A 150 5.61 -1.00 -16.48
CA GLY A 150 4.62 -0.97 -17.54
C GLY A 150 3.27 -0.55 -17.00
N LYS A 151 2.18 -1.06 -17.60
CA LYS A 151 0.81 -0.69 -17.25
C LYS A 151 -0.03 -1.93 -16.95
N VAL A 152 -1.02 -1.76 -16.06
CA VAL A 152 -1.99 -2.80 -15.72
C VAL A 152 -3.41 -2.28 -15.89
N PRO A 153 -4.37 -3.13 -16.33
CA PRO A 153 -5.76 -2.74 -16.56
C PRO A 153 -6.58 -2.85 -15.27
N ILE A 154 -6.43 -1.87 -14.39
CA ILE A 154 -7.20 -1.75 -13.14
C ILE A 154 -7.99 -0.46 -13.17
N ASP A 155 -9.32 -0.56 -13.21
CA ASP A 155 -10.20 0.61 -13.28
C ASP A 155 -9.67 1.64 -14.31
N GLY A 156 -9.55 1.20 -15.56
CA GLY A 156 -8.87 1.89 -16.64
C GLY A 156 -7.40 1.47 -16.77
N GLU A 157 -6.51 2.44 -16.84
CA GLU A 157 -5.06 2.23 -16.98
C GLU A 157 -4.32 2.70 -15.73
N ARG A 158 -3.41 1.88 -15.21
CA ARG A 158 -2.54 2.24 -14.08
C ARG A 158 -1.08 1.97 -14.41
N LEU A 159 -0.20 2.83 -13.93
CA LEU A 159 1.25 2.64 -13.96
C LEU A 159 1.63 1.58 -12.94
N ALA A 160 2.37 0.57 -13.38
CA ALA A 160 2.76 -0.59 -12.57
C ALA A 160 4.21 -0.49 -12.10
N TYR A 161 4.43 -0.74 -10.81
CA TYR A 161 5.72 -0.63 -10.15
C TYR A 161 6.05 -1.92 -9.40
N GLN A 162 7.34 -2.29 -9.38
CA GLN A 162 7.85 -3.46 -8.66
C GLN A 162 9.07 -3.11 -7.82
N LYS A 163 9.14 -3.67 -6.61
CA LYS A 163 10.31 -3.62 -5.73
C LYS A 163 10.68 -5.03 -5.30
N ILE A 164 11.95 -5.37 -5.42
CA ILE A 164 12.52 -6.59 -4.85
C ILE A 164 13.29 -6.23 -3.58
N LYS A 165 12.86 -6.79 -2.46
CA LYS A 165 13.52 -6.64 -1.16
C LYS A 165 14.89 -7.33 -1.21
N SER A 166 15.95 -6.59 -0.91
CA SER A 166 17.32 -7.13 -0.91
C SER A 166 17.53 -8.13 0.24
N LYS A 167 18.54 -9.02 0.08
CA LYS A 167 18.89 -9.98 1.14
C LYS A 167 19.41 -9.28 2.40
N ASN A 168 20.02 -8.11 2.27
CA ASN A 168 20.61 -7.35 3.38
C ASN A 168 19.55 -6.63 4.23
N GLU A 169 18.38 -6.31 3.67
CA GLU A 169 17.25 -5.75 4.42
C GLU A 169 16.67 -6.75 5.43
N ARG A 170 16.98 -8.04 5.32
CA ARG A 170 16.59 -9.10 6.27
C ARG A 170 17.45 -9.15 7.55
N ALA A 171 18.71 -8.76 7.45
CA ALA A 171 19.69 -8.96 8.54
C ALA A 171 19.55 -7.94 9.67
N LEU A 172 18.98 -6.77 9.40
CA LEU A 172 18.81 -5.70 10.40
C LEU A 172 17.74 -6.03 11.46
N PHE A 173 16.74 -6.84 11.13
CA PHE A 173 15.64 -7.17 12.06
C PHE A 173 15.83 -8.48 12.81
N GLN A 174 16.61 -9.45 12.32
CA GLN A 174 16.95 -10.64 13.08
C GLN A 174 17.86 -10.34 14.28
N ASN A 175 18.69 -9.29 14.20
CA ASN A 175 19.57 -8.89 15.31
C ASN A 175 18.87 -8.08 16.42
N ILE A 176 17.63 -7.64 16.25
CA ILE A 176 16.86 -6.92 17.27
C ILE A 176 15.99 -7.90 18.09
N GLY A 177 15.60 -9.05 17.52
CA GLY A 177 14.80 -10.07 18.19
C GLY A 177 15.57 -10.93 19.19
N ASP A 178 16.88 -11.12 19.00
CA ASP A 178 17.72 -12.00 19.84
C ASP A 178 18.26 -11.33 21.12
N HIS A 179 17.91 -10.08 21.39
CA HIS A 179 18.37 -9.37 22.63
C HIS A 179 17.29 -9.24 23.72
N TYR A 180 16.12 -9.86 23.58
CA TYR A 180 15.07 -9.82 24.62
C TYR A 180 14.72 -11.18 25.26
N GLU A 181 15.54 -12.23 25.03
CA GLU A 181 15.44 -13.47 25.80
C GLU A 181 16.76 -13.73 26.53
N THR A 182 17.01 -13.04 27.61
CA THR A 182 17.75 -13.51 28.80
C THR A 182 17.71 -12.40 29.87
N ASP A 183 16.77 -12.51 30.81
CA ASP A 183 16.97 -12.51 32.27
C ASP A 183 15.62 -12.67 32.98
#